data_5ba3ed993044bc4b64b32839ffbf2162
#
_entry.id   5ba3ed993044bc4b64b32839ffbf2162
#
_cell.length_a   1.000
_cell.length_b   1.000
_cell.length_c   1.000
_cell.angle_alpha   90.00
_cell.angle_beta   90.00
_cell.angle_gamma   90.00
#
_symmetry.space_group_name_H-M   'P 1'
#
loop_
_entity.id
_entity.type
_entity.pdbx_description
1 polymer ?
#
loop_
_entity_poly.entity_id
_entity_poly.type
_entity_poly.pdbx_seq_one_letter_code
_entity_poly.pdbx_strand_id
1 'polypeptide(L)'
;MNRTLLIAQREVMAYVKTWGFWLSLLSLPFFAALGGFAPILMQRAEPVHAYVVVDETEGGTLAADVRKALTSDYDRSVLSSMAMAAVPEAGMTGRDAVRAATATGGYDGGLAALKQVAPRAAASFKAPRRGTEELPAPADLVAAPAGEAKDALAREWVERDGAIDGRDLSAVVILTQKDDQPAARIWTR
;
A
#
# COMPACT_ATOMS: atom_id res chain seq x y z
N MET A 1 -43.55 -38.73 25.84
CA MET A 1 -42.47 -37.72 25.84
C MET A 1 -41.38 -38.23 26.76
N ASN A 2 -40.14 -38.37 26.25
CA ASN A 2 -39.03 -38.94 27.04
C ASN A 2 -38.58 -37.93 28.11
N ARG A 3 -38.56 -38.39 29.39
CA ARG A 3 -38.08 -37.59 30.54
C ARG A 3 -36.72 -36.98 30.31
N THR A 4 -35.86 -37.67 29.57
CA THR A 4 -34.50 -37.21 29.19
C THR A 4 -34.54 -35.94 28.31
N LEU A 5 -35.54 -35.86 27.42
CA LEU A 5 -35.70 -34.70 26.51
C LEU A 5 -36.14 -33.44 27.28
N LEU A 6 -36.96 -33.59 28.29
CA LEU A 6 -37.40 -32.49 29.17
C LEU A 6 -36.27 -31.94 30.02
N ILE A 7 -35.38 -32.83 30.52
CA ILE A 7 -34.20 -32.44 31.30
C ILE A 7 -33.22 -31.70 30.40
N ALA A 8 -32.90 -32.24 29.21
CA ALA A 8 -32.04 -31.60 28.24
C ALA A 8 -32.54 -30.21 27.81
N GLN A 9 -33.85 -30.08 27.55
CA GLN A 9 -34.47 -28.81 27.20
C GLN A 9 -34.31 -27.76 28.33
N ARG A 10 -34.50 -28.18 29.58
CA ARG A 10 -34.36 -27.29 30.74
C ARG A 10 -32.90 -26.81 30.89
N GLU A 11 -31.93 -27.71 30.72
CA GLU A 11 -30.53 -27.36 30.81
C GLU A 11 -30.08 -26.42 29.68
N VAL A 12 -30.44 -26.71 28.42
CA VAL A 12 -30.19 -25.84 27.29
C VAL A 12 -30.79 -24.44 27.49
N MET A 13 -32.02 -24.38 27.97
CA MET A 13 -32.68 -23.10 28.25
C MET A 13 -31.98 -22.31 29.37
N ALA A 14 -31.42 -23.01 30.37
CA ALA A 14 -30.66 -22.35 31.42
C ALA A 14 -29.37 -21.73 30.88
N TYR A 15 -28.63 -22.39 29.96
CA TYR A 15 -27.45 -21.85 29.32
C TYR A 15 -27.76 -20.71 28.36
N VAL A 16 -28.81 -20.85 27.51
CA VAL A 16 -29.22 -19.83 26.53
C VAL A 16 -29.65 -18.53 27.20
N LYS A 17 -30.21 -18.61 28.43
CA LYS A 17 -30.58 -17.42 29.22
C LYS A 17 -29.41 -16.70 29.86
N THR A 18 -28.21 -17.28 29.86
CA THR A 18 -27.02 -16.60 30.41
C THR A 18 -26.41 -15.62 29.43
N TRP A 19 -26.08 -14.44 29.89
CA TRP A 19 -25.40 -13.41 29.09
C TRP A 19 -24.07 -13.94 28.52
N GLY A 20 -23.37 -14.78 29.29
CA GLY A 20 -22.10 -15.40 28.86
C GLY A 20 -22.21 -16.27 27.60
N PHE A 21 -23.34 -16.97 27.42
CA PHE A 21 -23.60 -17.78 26.22
C PHE A 21 -23.63 -16.88 24.96
N TRP A 22 -24.40 -15.79 25.02
CA TRP A 22 -24.51 -14.86 23.90
C TRP A 22 -23.21 -14.13 23.60
N LEU A 23 -22.47 -13.74 24.65
CA LEU A 23 -21.17 -13.11 24.49
C LEU A 23 -20.20 -14.06 23.77
N SER A 24 -20.16 -15.33 24.19
CA SER A 24 -19.31 -16.35 23.57
C SER A 24 -19.71 -16.63 22.11
N LEU A 25 -21.02 -16.74 21.85
CA LEU A 25 -21.54 -17.02 20.51
C LEU A 25 -21.29 -15.85 19.54
N LEU A 26 -21.41 -14.60 20.01
CA LEU A 26 -21.21 -13.40 19.20
C LEU A 26 -19.73 -13.03 19.05
N SER A 27 -18.86 -13.49 19.96
CA SER A 27 -17.43 -13.19 19.91
C SER A 27 -16.77 -13.72 18.62
N LEU A 28 -17.14 -14.94 18.19
CA LEU A 28 -16.54 -15.56 17.01
C LEU A 28 -16.83 -14.77 15.71
N PRO A 29 -18.09 -14.43 15.35
CA PRO A 29 -18.35 -13.62 14.17
C PRO A 29 -17.81 -12.19 14.31
N PHE A 30 -17.76 -11.63 15.53
CA PHE A 30 -17.18 -10.32 15.79
C PHE A 30 -15.68 -10.29 15.51
N PHE A 31 -14.91 -11.26 16.01
CA PHE A 31 -13.48 -11.35 15.72
C PHE A 31 -13.20 -11.73 14.27
N ALA A 32 -14.02 -12.55 13.64
CA ALA A 32 -13.91 -12.83 12.22
C ALA A 32 -14.14 -11.58 11.36
N ALA A 33 -15.12 -10.77 11.72
CA ALA A 33 -15.37 -9.48 11.06
C ALA A 33 -14.20 -8.51 11.28
N LEU A 34 -13.73 -8.35 12.52
CA LEU A 34 -12.59 -7.49 12.82
C LEU A 34 -11.34 -7.94 12.06
N GLY A 35 -11.04 -9.23 12.03
CA GLY A 35 -9.89 -9.79 11.30
C GLY A 35 -10.01 -9.59 9.78
N GLY A 36 -11.22 -9.62 9.23
CA GLY A 36 -11.47 -9.37 7.81
C GLY A 36 -11.46 -7.89 7.43
N PHE A 37 -11.96 -7.00 8.30
CA PHE A 37 -12.05 -5.57 8.01
C PHE A 37 -10.79 -4.77 8.41
N ALA A 38 -10.04 -5.22 9.43
CA ALA A 38 -8.86 -4.51 9.91
C ALA A 38 -7.81 -4.25 8.81
N PRO A 39 -7.43 -5.22 7.95
CA PRO A 39 -6.49 -4.97 6.87
C PRO A 39 -7.00 -3.94 5.85
N ILE A 40 -8.32 -3.94 5.57
CA ILE A 40 -8.95 -3.00 4.63
C ILE A 40 -8.92 -1.58 5.20
N LEU A 41 -9.16 -1.43 6.49
CA LEU A 41 -9.10 -0.14 7.18
C LEU A 41 -7.67 0.38 7.28
N MET A 42 -6.71 -0.50 7.57
CA MET A 42 -5.28 -0.16 7.61
C MET A 42 -4.78 0.32 6.25
N GLN A 43 -5.09 -0.38 5.16
CA GLN A 43 -4.71 0.05 3.81
C GLN A 43 -5.29 1.40 3.40
N ARG A 44 -6.46 1.78 3.96
CA ARG A 44 -7.06 3.10 3.72
C ARG A 44 -6.45 4.20 4.56
N ALA A 45 -5.88 3.85 5.70
CA ALA A 45 -5.29 4.77 6.66
C ALA A 45 -3.78 5.01 6.42
N GLU A 46 -3.13 4.24 5.53
CA GLU A 46 -1.73 4.48 5.19
C GLU A 46 -1.58 5.87 4.56
N PRO A 47 -0.84 6.78 5.21
CA PRO A 47 -0.59 8.09 4.65
C PRO A 47 0.25 7.96 3.37
N VAL A 48 -0.07 8.77 2.37
CA VAL A 48 0.79 8.91 1.20
C VAL A 48 2.00 9.74 1.62
N HIS A 49 3.18 9.14 1.54
CA HIS A 49 4.43 9.81 1.87
C HIS A 49 4.83 10.74 0.72
N ALA A 50 4.74 12.04 0.97
CA ALA A 50 5.19 13.06 0.03
C ALA A 50 6.72 13.23 0.12
N TYR A 51 7.39 13.27 -1.01
CA TYR A 51 8.82 13.50 -1.06
C TYR A 51 9.20 14.47 -2.18
N VAL A 52 10.37 15.05 -2.05
CA VAL A 52 10.95 15.96 -3.03
C VAL A 52 12.29 15.40 -3.49
N VAL A 53 12.57 15.48 -4.78
CA VAL A 53 13.86 15.11 -5.38
C VAL A 53 14.51 16.35 -5.98
N VAL A 54 15.74 16.62 -5.58
CA VAL A 54 16.60 17.64 -6.19
C VAL A 54 17.77 16.92 -6.84
N ASP A 55 17.95 17.11 -8.13
CA ASP A 55 19.04 16.49 -8.90
C ASP A 55 20.15 17.52 -9.14
N GLU A 56 21.30 17.29 -8.51
CA GLU A 56 22.53 18.10 -8.65
C GLU A 56 23.53 17.46 -9.62
N THR A 57 23.14 16.38 -10.32
CA THR A 57 24.01 15.72 -11.28
C THR A 57 24.10 16.51 -12.58
N GLU A 58 25.24 16.42 -13.24
CA GLU A 58 25.39 17.02 -14.56
C GLU A 58 24.40 16.40 -15.56
N GLY A 59 23.49 17.24 -16.09
CA GLY A 59 22.44 16.81 -17.02
C GLY A 59 21.12 16.36 -16.38
N GLY A 60 21.01 16.25 -15.05
CA GLY A 60 19.73 15.97 -14.34
C GLY A 60 19.08 14.63 -14.69
N THR A 61 19.86 13.63 -15.11
CA THR A 61 19.34 12.36 -15.59
C THR A 61 19.01 11.37 -14.48
N LEU A 62 19.67 11.52 -13.32
CA LEU A 62 19.54 10.57 -12.21
C LEU A 62 18.13 10.60 -11.60
N ALA A 63 17.52 11.77 -11.49
CA ALA A 63 16.14 11.88 -11.04
C ALA A 63 15.14 11.14 -11.96
N ALA A 64 15.37 11.19 -13.27
CA ALA A 64 14.53 10.46 -14.24
C ALA A 64 14.68 8.94 -14.07
N ASP A 65 15.89 8.44 -13.83
CA ASP A 65 16.13 7.02 -13.58
C ASP A 65 15.51 6.55 -12.27
N VAL A 66 15.61 7.35 -11.20
CA VAL A 66 14.95 7.07 -9.92
C VAL A 66 13.43 7.02 -10.08
N ARG A 67 12.82 7.98 -10.79
CA ARG A 67 11.37 7.98 -11.07
C ARG A 67 10.96 6.75 -11.86
N LYS A 68 11.76 6.37 -12.86
CA LYS A 68 11.51 5.15 -13.66
C LYS A 68 11.57 3.89 -12.80
N ALA A 69 12.54 3.78 -11.91
CA ALA A 69 12.67 2.66 -10.99
C ALA A 69 11.47 2.56 -10.02
N LEU A 70 11.06 3.68 -9.41
CA LEU A 70 9.89 3.75 -8.52
C LEU A 70 8.58 3.40 -9.25
N THR A 71 8.42 3.87 -10.49
CA THR A 71 7.26 3.52 -11.31
C THR A 71 7.25 2.03 -11.63
N SER A 72 8.38 1.46 -11.99
CA SER A 72 8.55 0.03 -12.28
C SER A 72 8.23 -0.85 -11.06
N ASP A 73 8.63 -0.44 -9.86
CA ASP A 73 8.30 -1.15 -8.61
C ASP A 73 6.82 -1.08 -8.29
N TYR A 74 6.21 0.09 -8.46
CA TYR A 74 4.77 0.22 -8.30
C TYR A 74 4.01 -0.66 -9.30
N ASP A 75 4.36 -0.63 -10.57
CA ASP A 75 3.74 -1.45 -11.60
C ASP A 75 3.86 -2.94 -11.26
N ARG A 76 5.03 -3.39 -10.80
CA ARG A 76 5.23 -4.77 -10.34
C ARG A 76 4.32 -5.12 -9.16
N SER A 77 4.13 -4.22 -8.22
CA SER A 77 3.23 -4.42 -7.08
C SER A 77 1.76 -4.53 -7.51
N VAL A 78 1.33 -3.70 -8.47
CA VAL A 78 -0.01 -3.77 -9.07
C VAL A 78 -0.23 -5.11 -9.77
N LEU A 79 0.73 -5.54 -10.61
CA LEU A 79 0.62 -6.82 -11.33
C LEU A 79 0.59 -8.01 -10.37
N SER A 80 1.38 -7.99 -9.30
CA SER A 80 1.36 -9.04 -8.28
C SER A 80 0.05 -9.07 -7.49
N SER A 81 -0.50 -7.92 -7.13
CA SER A 81 -1.80 -7.84 -6.44
C SER A 81 -2.96 -8.32 -7.32
N MET A 82 -2.90 -8.03 -8.61
CA MET A 82 -3.86 -8.52 -9.60
C MET A 82 -3.84 -10.06 -9.70
N ALA A 83 -2.65 -10.66 -9.75
CA ALA A 83 -2.51 -12.11 -9.74
C ALA A 83 -3.04 -12.73 -8.44
N MET A 84 -2.78 -12.12 -7.29
CA MET A 84 -3.29 -12.57 -6.00
C MET A 84 -4.81 -12.43 -5.87
N ALA A 85 -5.41 -11.45 -6.52
CA ALA A 85 -6.87 -11.27 -6.52
C ALA A 85 -7.61 -12.44 -7.18
N ALA A 86 -6.96 -13.21 -8.06
CA ALA A 86 -7.55 -14.39 -8.67
C ALA A 86 -7.69 -15.58 -7.70
N VAL A 87 -6.89 -15.64 -6.65
CA VAL A 87 -6.79 -16.81 -5.76
C VAL A 87 -8.10 -17.23 -5.10
N PRO A 88 -8.91 -16.32 -4.53
CA PRO A 88 -10.16 -16.70 -3.86
C PRO A 88 -11.19 -17.36 -4.78
N GLU A 89 -11.20 -17.02 -6.06
CA GLU A 89 -12.19 -17.49 -7.03
C GLU A 89 -11.63 -18.63 -7.91
N ALA A 90 -10.39 -18.55 -8.35
CA ALA A 90 -9.79 -19.46 -9.33
C ALA A 90 -8.57 -20.25 -8.80
N GLY A 91 -8.23 -20.09 -7.52
CA GLY A 91 -7.12 -20.80 -6.88
C GLY A 91 -5.75 -20.39 -7.44
N MET A 92 -4.76 -21.23 -7.18
CA MET A 92 -3.38 -21.00 -7.63
C MET A 92 -3.23 -21.05 -9.15
N THR A 93 -4.01 -21.88 -9.82
CA THR A 93 -4.01 -21.96 -11.29
C THR A 93 -4.47 -20.65 -11.93
N GLY A 94 -5.51 -20.02 -11.36
CA GLY A 94 -5.97 -18.71 -11.81
C GLY A 94 -4.94 -17.62 -11.59
N ARG A 95 -4.27 -17.64 -10.42
CA ARG A 95 -3.14 -16.73 -10.13
C ARG A 95 -2.03 -16.87 -11.20
N ASP A 96 -1.64 -18.11 -11.50
CA ASP A 96 -0.54 -18.35 -12.42
C ASP A 96 -0.92 -17.95 -13.86
N ALA A 97 -2.18 -18.15 -14.26
CA ALA A 97 -2.69 -17.66 -15.54
C ALA A 97 -2.64 -16.14 -15.66
N VAL A 98 -3.09 -15.40 -14.60
CA VAL A 98 -3.00 -13.93 -14.57
C VAL A 98 -1.54 -13.48 -14.59
N ARG A 99 -0.67 -14.12 -13.81
CA ARG A 99 0.76 -13.82 -13.79
C ARG A 99 1.44 -14.01 -15.15
N ALA A 100 1.12 -15.09 -15.86
CA ALA A 100 1.64 -15.32 -17.20
C ALA A 100 1.16 -14.24 -18.18
N ALA A 101 -0.13 -13.88 -18.12
CA ALA A 101 -0.69 -12.82 -18.95
C ALA A 101 -0.10 -11.45 -18.65
N THR A 102 0.21 -11.14 -17.38
CA THR A 102 0.90 -9.90 -17.00
C THR A 102 2.32 -9.83 -17.52
N ALA A 103 3.02 -10.96 -17.60
CA ALA A 103 4.40 -11.00 -18.09
C ALA A 103 4.50 -10.65 -19.58
N THR A 104 3.47 -10.94 -20.37
CA THR A 104 3.45 -10.68 -21.83
C THR A 104 2.69 -9.42 -22.22
N GLY A 105 1.58 -9.13 -21.52
CA GLY A 105 0.64 -8.04 -21.86
C GLY A 105 0.53 -6.94 -20.79
N GLY A 106 1.41 -6.93 -19.79
CA GLY A 106 1.39 -5.93 -18.74
C GLY A 106 0.06 -5.87 -17.99
N TYR A 107 -0.35 -4.65 -17.62
CA TYR A 107 -1.60 -4.41 -16.88
C TYR A 107 -2.83 -4.90 -17.66
N ASP A 108 -2.95 -4.55 -18.93
CA ASP A 108 -4.13 -4.88 -19.75
C ASP A 108 -4.25 -6.39 -19.98
N GLY A 109 -3.15 -7.08 -20.25
CA GLY A 109 -3.11 -8.52 -20.36
C GLY A 109 -3.52 -9.22 -19.06
N GLY A 110 -3.01 -8.76 -17.93
CA GLY A 110 -3.37 -9.26 -16.61
C GLY A 110 -4.85 -9.04 -16.27
N LEU A 111 -5.39 -7.84 -16.56
CA LEU A 111 -6.79 -7.52 -16.30
C LEU A 111 -7.74 -8.34 -17.20
N ALA A 112 -7.37 -8.55 -18.45
CA ALA A 112 -8.13 -9.42 -19.35
C ALA A 112 -8.16 -10.87 -18.85
N ALA A 113 -7.02 -11.41 -18.43
CA ALA A 113 -6.93 -12.74 -17.84
C ALA A 113 -7.71 -12.84 -16.53
N LEU A 114 -7.61 -11.83 -15.65
CA LEU A 114 -8.37 -11.78 -14.40
C LEU A 114 -9.88 -11.82 -14.65
N LYS A 115 -10.38 -11.04 -15.62
CA LYS A 115 -11.79 -11.06 -16.04
C LYS A 115 -12.23 -12.45 -16.53
N GLN A 116 -11.34 -13.18 -17.15
CA GLN A 116 -11.63 -14.51 -17.68
C GLN A 116 -11.66 -15.58 -16.59
N VAL A 117 -10.68 -15.58 -15.68
CA VAL A 117 -10.53 -16.64 -14.66
C VAL A 117 -11.25 -16.34 -13.35
N ALA A 118 -11.45 -15.07 -13.02
CA ALA A 118 -12.04 -14.61 -11.77
C ALA A 118 -12.86 -13.31 -11.97
N PRO A 119 -14.02 -13.39 -12.65
CA PRO A 119 -14.80 -12.21 -13.04
C PRO A 119 -15.31 -11.38 -11.86
N ARG A 120 -15.61 -11.99 -10.71
CA ARG A 120 -16.03 -11.27 -9.50
C ARG A 120 -14.87 -10.49 -8.89
N ALA A 121 -13.70 -11.13 -8.83
CA ALA A 121 -12.48 -10.47 -8.38
C ALA A 121 -12.11 -9.31 -9.30
N ALA A 122 -12.23 -9.49 -10.62
CA ALA A 122 -11.97 -8.44 -11.60
C ALA A 122 -12.91 -7.23 -11.45
N ALA A 123 -14.19 -7.47 -11.16
CA ALA A 123 -15.18 -6.40 -10.96
C ALA A 123 -14.90 -5.55 -9.72
N SER A 124 -14.30 -6.15 -8.69
CA SER A 124 -13.94 -5.48 -7.43
C SER A 124 -12.48 -5.05 -7.33
N PHE A 125 -11.64 -5.44 -8.28
CA PHE A 125 -10.21 -5.15 -8.25
C PHE A 125 -9.96 -3.65 -8.30
N LYS A 126 -9.16 -3.20 -7.35
CA LYS A 126 -8.61 -1.84 -7.33
C LYS A 126 -7.12 -1.96 -7.20
N ALA A 127 -6.40 -1.30 -8.09
CA ALA A 127 -4.95 -1.21 -7.97
C ALA A 127 -4.58 -0.61 -6.60
N PRO A 128 -3.54 -1.12 -5.94
CA PRO A 128 -3.04 -0.52 -4.71
C PRO A 128 -2.72 0.95 -4.93
N ARG A 129 -2.90 1.77 -3.89
CA ARG A 129 -2.51 3.18 -3.96
C ARG A 129 -0.99 3.28 -4.02
N ARG A 130 -0.48 4.30 -4.70
CA ARG A 130 0.92 4.67 -4.55
C ARG A 130 1.13 5.13 -3.12
N GLY A 131 2.04 4.46 -2.39
CA GLY A 131 2.40 4.84 -1.02
C GLY A 131 3.27 6.09 -0.97
N THR A 132 3.79 6.54 -2.12
CA THR A 132 4.67 7.70 -2.25
C THR A 132 4.21 8.62 -3.37
N GLU A 133 4.34 9.93 -3.16
CA GLU A 133 4.04 10.97 -4.16
C GLU A 133 5.21 11.95 -4.22
N GLU A 134 5.73 12.21 -5.42
CA GLU A 134 6.74 13.23 -5.63
C GLU A 134 6.07 14.60 -5.77
N LEU A 135 6.51 15.55 -4.97
CA LEU A 135 6.08 16.94 -5.06
C LEU A 135 7.13 17.78 -5.79
N PRO A 136 6.73 18.90 -6.41
CA PRO A 136 7.68 19.81 -7.02
C PRO A 136 8.65 20.36 -5.98
N ALA A 137 9.94 20.39 -6.34
CA ALA A 137 10.95 20.90 -5.43
C ALA A 137 10.76 22.41 -5.22
N PRO A 138 10.82 22.90 -3.97
CA PRO A 138 10.77 24.32 -3.67
C PRO A 138 11.90 25.09 -4.38
N ALA A 139 11.58 26.27 -4.89
CA ALA A 139 12.51 27.05 -5.68
C ALA A 139 13.77 27.48 -4.89
N ASP A 140 13.60 27.78 -3.61
CA ASP A 140 14.69 28.13 -2.67
C ASP A 140 15.62 26.94 -2.44
N LEU A 141 15.07 25.72 -2.30
CA LEU A 141 15.85 24.50 -2.17
C LEU A 141 16.64 24.17 -3.45
N VAL A 142 16.02 24.37 -4.61
CA VAL A 142 16.70 24.17 -5.91
C VAL A 142 17.83 25.18 -6.08
N ALA A 143 17.57 26.47 -5.78
CA ALA A 143 18.52 27.56 -5.97
C ALA A 143 19.65 27.60 -4.91
N ALA A 144 19.50 26.91 -3.78
CA ALA A 144 20.50 26.92 -2.71
C ALA A 144 21.84 26.33 -3.22
N PRO A 145 22.97 26.89 -2.81
CA PRO A 145 24.29 26.35 -3.16
C PRO A 145 24.47 24.95 -2.58
N ALA A 146 25.10 24.08 -3.36
CA ALA A 146 25.39 22.71 -2.92
C ALA A 146 26.23 22.68 -1.64
N GLY A 147 26.00 21.71 -0.76
CA GLY A 147 26.71 21.53 0.50
C GLY A 147 25.85 21.83 1.73
N GLU A 148 26.48 22.27 2.83
CA GLU A 148 25.84 22.41 4.14
C GLU A 148 24.61 23.35 4.14
N ALA A 149 24.61 24.41 3.34
CA ALA A 149 23.52 25.35 3.25
C ALA A 149 22.25 24.67 2.69
N LYS A 150 22.39 23.88 1.63
CA LYS A 150 21.28 23.11 1.05
C LYS A 150 20.83 22.01 1.99
N ASP A 151 21.74 21.35 2.68
CA ASP A 151 21.46 20.33 3.68
C ASP A 151 20.65 20.86 4.87
N ALA A 152 20.99 22.04 5.35
CA ALA A 152 20.25 22.74 6.39
C ALA A 152 18.82 23.08 5.93
N LEU A 153 18.69 23.61 4.71
CA LEU A 153 17.39 23.93 4.13
C LEU A 153 16.54 22.68 3.86
N ALA A 154 17.15 21.60 3.39
CA ALA A 154 16.46 20.32 3.20
C ALA A 154 15.86 19.79 4.52
N ARG A 155 16.62 19.90 5.62
CA ARG A 155 16.16 19.55 6.96
C ARG A 155 15.00 20.43 7.41
N GLU A 156 15.12 21.74 7.23
CA GLU A 156 14.07 22.70 7.55
C GLU A 156 12.76 22.38 6.82
N TRP A 157 12.84 22.04 5.51
CA TRP A 157 11.67 21.68 4.72
C TRP A 157 10.98 20.41 5.21
N VAL A 158 11.72 19.39 5.63
CA VAL A 158 11.17 18.14 6.18
C VAL A 158 10.50 18.37 7.55
N GLU A 159 11.06 19.25 8.38
CA GLU A 159 10.52 19.54 9.71
C GLU A 159 9.30 20.49 9.68
N ARG A 160 9.09 21.20 8.58
CA ARG A 160 7.99 22.17 8.42
C ARG A 160 6.66 21.46 8.18
N ASP A 161 5.67 21.75 9.02
CA ASP A 161 4.30 21.28 8.83
C ASP A 161 3.65 21.96 7.62
N GLY A 162 2.93 21.16 6.80
CA GLY A 162 2.27 21.65 5.60
C GLY A 162 3.21 22.27 4.57
N ALA A 163 4.43 21.76 4.48
CA ALA A 163 5.56 22.35 3.77
C ALA A 163 5.26 22.72 2.30
N ILE A 164 4.53 21.87 1.57
CA ILE A 164 4.17 22.10 0.17
C ILE A 164 2.67 21.85 -0.01
N ASP A 165 1.93 22.88 -0.42
CA ASP A 165 0.48 22.82 -0.64
C ASP A 165 -0.32 22.24 0.53
N GLY A 166 0.11 22.54 1.77
CA GLY A 166 -0.52 22.03 2.99
C GLY A 166 -0.23 20.57 3.30
N ARG A 167 0.73 19.94 2.62
CA ARG A 167 1.15 18.56 2.83
C ARG A 167 2.49 18.52 3.55
N ASP A 168 2.62 17.57 4.47
CA ASP A 168 3.87 17.30 5.17
C ASP A 168 4.82 16.54 4.26
N LEU A 169 6.08 16.95 4.24
CA LEU A 169 7.12 16.19 3.56
C LEU A 169 7.62 15.07 4.47
N SER A 170 7.62 13.87 3.93
CA SER A 170 8.22 12.70 4.58
C SER A 170 9.71 12.61 4.33
N ALA A 171 10.17 13.10 3.16
CA ALA A 171 11.58 13.09 2.79
C ALA A 171 11.95 14.19 1.79
N VAL A 172 13.19 14.63 1.88
CA VAL A 172 13.90 15.38 0.83
C VAL A 172 15.09 14.54 0.39
N VAL A 173 15.22 14.32 -0.91
CA VAL A 173 16.29 13.54 -1.53
C VAL A 173 17.10 14.46 -2.43
N ILE A 174 18.37 14.59 -2.16
CA ILE A 174 19.31 15.33 -3.02
C ILE A 174 20.22 14.29 -3.70
N LEU A 175 20.10 14.20 -5.01
CA LEU A 175 20.90 13.33 -5.84
C LEU A 175 22.18 14.08 -6.26
N THR A 176 23.33 13.47 -6.03
CA THR A 176 24.64 14.04 -6.32
C THR A 176 25.49 13.01 -7.04
N GLN A 177 26.59 13.48 -7.62
CA GLN A 177 27.63 12.61 -8.18
C GLN A 177 28.90 12.79 -7.37
N LYS A 178 29.44 11.71 -6.83
CA LYS A 178 30.68 11.71 -6.08
C LYS A 178 31.62 10.66 -6.69
N ASP A 179 32.81 11.08 -7.07
CA ASP A 179 33.81 10.19 -7.68
C ASP A 179 33.25 9.39 -8.88
N ASP A 180 32.48 10.07 -9.73
CA ASP A 180 31.79 9.51 -10.91
C ASP A 180 30.72 8.44 -10.58
N GLN A 181 30.33 8.31 -9.29
CA GLN A 181 29.29 7.41 -8.84
C GLN A 181 28.06 8.19 -8.36
N PRO A 182 26.84 7.68 -8.65
CA PRO A 182 25.63 8.28 -8.13
C PRO A 182 25.59 8.16 -6.61
N ALA A 183 25.26 9.24 -5.94
CA ALA A 183 25.10 9.31 -4.49
C ALA A 183 23.82 10.06 -4.16
N ALA A 184 23.19 9.71 -3.03
CA ALA A 184 22.01 10.39 -2.54
C ALA A 184 22.18 10.78 -1.08
N ARG A 185 21.76 12.00 -0.75
CA ARG A 185 21.60 12.47 0.62
C ARG A 185 20.12 12.54 0.90
N ILE A 186 19.67 11.97 2.01
CA ILE A 186 18.25 11.81 2.34
C ILE A 186 17.99 12.38 3.73
N TRP A 187 17.05 13.29 3.84
CA TRP A 187 16.51 13.78 5.09
C TRP A 187 15.09 13.29 5.24
N THR A 188 14.77 12.71 6.37
CA THR A 188 13.45 12.18 6.70
C THR A 188 12.96 12.81 7.99
N ARG A 189 11.64 12.90 8.12
CA ARG A 189 10.97 13.35 9.34
C ARG A 189 11.06 12.30 10.45
#